data_d454f1f59a434e6cc3dfc6cab047e26f
#
_entry.id   d454f1f59a434e6cc3dfc6cab047e26f
#
_cell.length_a   1.000
_cell.length_b   1.000
_cell.length_c   1.000
_cell.angle_alpha   90.00
_cell.angle_beta   90.00
_cell.angle_gamma   90.00
#
_symmetry.space_group_name_H-M   'P 1'
#
loop_
_entity.id
_entity.type
_entity.pdbx_description
1 polymer ?
#
loop_
_entity_poly.entity_id
_entity_poly.type
_entity_poly.pdbx_seq_one_letter_code
_entity_poly.pdbx_strand_id
1 'polypeptide(L)'
;MNEYKQQLEDITAIRQMMAESTRFLSLSGLSGVSAGIVALIGAAVTYLYLEGEGLYGQMASRSVVITVKLSQLATLVLIALGILLIAATLAFIFTRRNAQKRGQRLWSPSSRRVLLNMLIPLVAGALFCILLTYHGFGKLVGPATLIFYGLALVNAGKYTHQEIYQLGLVEIGLGL
;
A
#
# COMPACT_ATOMS: atom_id res chain seq x y z
N MET A 1 -35.83 -8.85 -38.38
CA MET A 1 -35.51 -7.65 -37.57
C MET A 1 -35.22 -7.94 -36.12
N ASN A 2 -35.73 -9.06 -35.56
CA ASN A 2 -35.40 -9.49 -34.17
C ASN A 2 -33.99 -10.13 -34.01
N GLU A 3 -33.55 -10.94 -34.98
CA GLU A 3 -32.20 -11.56 -34.89
C GLU A 3 -31.07 -10.54 -34.86
N TYR A 4 -31.14 -9.47 -35.64
CA TYR A 4 -30.12 -8.41 -35.65
C TYR A 4 -30.07 -7.66 -34.33
N LYS A 5 -31.20 -7.42 -33.65
CA LYS A 5 -31.23 -6.84 -32.31
C LYS A 5 -30.63 -7.77 -31.26
N GLN A 6 -30.95 -9.05 -31.36
CA GLN A 6 -30.42 -10.07 -30.43
C GLN A 6 -28.89 -10.22 -30.56
N GLN A 7 -28.37 -10.21 -31.80
CA GLN A 7 -26.93 -10.20 -32.04
C GLN A 7 -26.23 -8.93 -31.50
N LEU A 8 -26.88 -7.76 -31.60
CA LEU A 8 -26.35 -6.52 -31.03
C LEU A 8 -26.35 -6.54 -29.49
N GLU A 9 -27.37 -7.12 -28.87
CA GLU A 9 -27.44 -7.29 -27.43
C GLU A 9 -26.36 -8.29 -26.93
N ASP A 10 -26.14 -9.40 -27.64
CA ASP A 10 -25.10 -10.37 -27.33
C ASP A 10 -23.71 -9.77 -27.47
N ILE A 11 -23.42 -9.01 -28.53
CA ILE A 11 -22.15 -8.31 -28.71
C ILE A 11 -21.95 -7.26 -27.62
N THR A 12 -23.02 -6.58 -27.21
CA THR A 12 -22.96 -5.59 -26.13
C THR A 12 -22.71 -6.25 -24.78
N ALA A 13 -23.33 -7.38 -24.50
CA ALA A 13 -23.12 -8.19 -23.33
C ALA A 13 -21.70 -8.78 -23.29
N ILE A 14 -21.17 -9.28 -24.41
CA ILE A 14 -19.79 -9.76 -24.52
C ILE A 14 -18.79 -8.61 -24.31
N ARG A 15 -19.01 -7.43 -24.91
CA ARG A 15 -18.19 -6.24 -24.66
C ARG A 15 -18.22 -5.81 -23.20
N GLN A 16 -19.39 -5.90 -22.55
CA GLN A 16 -19.54 -5.55 -21.15
C GLN A 16 -18.83 -6.56 -20.25
N MET A 17 -18.93 -7.87 -20.53
CA MET A 17 -18.16 -8.91 -19.86
C MET A 17 -16.64 -8.77 -20.09
N MET A 18 -16.21 -8.42 -21.30
CA MET A 18 -14.81 -8.12 -21.59
C MET A 18 -14.32 -6.86 -20.86
N ALA A 19 -15.14 -5.82 -20.76
CA ALA A 19 -14.82 -4.60 -20.01
C ALA A 19 -14.77 -4.87 -18.50
N GLU A 20 -15.58 -5.76 -17.97
CA GLU A 20 -15.53 -6.22 -16.57
C GLU A 20 -14.34 -7.17 -16.31
N SER A 21 -13.91 -7.91 -17.32
CA SER A 21 -12.73 -8.77 -17.30
C SER A 21 -11.41 -8.01 -17.50
N THR A 22 -11.44 -6.76 -17.96
CA THR A 22 -10.25 -5.94 -18.03
C THR A 22 -9.76 -5.65 -16.62
N ARG A 23 -8.63 -6.27 -16.27
CA ARG A 23 -7.87 -6.02 -15.05
C ARG A 23 -7.81 -4.52 -14.79
N PHE A 24 -7.95 -4.13 -13.53
CA PHE A 24 -8.01 -2.74 -13.10
C PHE A 24 -6.77 -1.97 -13.56
N LEU A 25 -6.86 -1.31 -14.72
CA LEU A 25 -5.75 -0.61 -15.40
C LEU A 25 -5.51 0.83 -14.90
N SER A 26 -6.27 1.27 -13.87
CA SER A 26 -6.24 2.67 -13.43
C SER A 26 -5.08 3.03 -12.49
N LEU A 27 -4.34 2.04 -11.96
CA LEU A 27 -3.13 2.34 -11.21
C LEU A 27 -2.08 2.89 -12.19
N SER A 28 -1.79 4.18 -12.11
CA SER A 28 -0.72 4.77 -12.90
C SER A 28 0.60 4.46 -12.21
N GLY A 29 1.60 3.96 -12.96
CA GLY A 29 2.95 3.76 -12.43
C GLY A 29 3.51 5.03 -11.77
N LEU A 30 3.09 6.21 -12.26
CA LEU A 30 3.43 7.52 -11.69
C LEU A 30 2.91 7.70 -10.24
N SER A 31 1.76 7.12 -9.87
CA SER A 31 1.27 7.18 -8.49
C SER A 31 2.16 6.36 -7.54
N GLY A 32 2.66 5.22 -7.99
CA GLY A 32 3.62 4.40 -7.23
C GLY A 32 4.97 5.09 -7.07
N VAL A 33 5.51 5.66 -8.15
CA VAL A 33 6.77 6.41 -8.12
C VAL A 33 6.68 7.62 -7.18
N SER A 34 5.59 8.40 -7.26
CA SER A 34 5.41 9.57 -6.37
C SER A 34 5.30 9.16 -4.90
N ALA A 35 4.57 8.09 -4.59
CA ALA A 35 4.49 7.55 -3.24
C ALA A 35 5.85 7.06 -2.74
N GLY A 36 6.64 6.40 -3.59
CA GLY A 36 8.00 5.96 -3.28
C GLY A 36 8.95 7.13 -2.97
N ILE A 37 8.91 8.20 -3.76
CA ILE A 37 9.72 9.41 -3.50
C ILE A 37 9.35 10.03 -2.15
N VAL A 38 8.06 10.16 -1.85
CA VAL A 38 7.59 10.70 -0.55
C VAL A 38 8.04 9.80 0.60
N ALA A 39 8.00 8.48 0.43
CA ALA A 39 8.46 7.52 1.43
C ALA A 39 9.97 7.65 1.69
N LEU A 40 10.79 7.82 0.64
CA LEU A 40 12.23 8.04 0.77
C LEU A 40 12.56 9.36 1.48
N ILE A 41 11.87 10.44 1.14
CA ILE A 41 12.02 11.73 1.84
C ILE A 41 11.61 11.58 3.30
N GLY A 42 10.49 10.89 3.56
CA GLY A 42 10.02 10.61 4.92
C GLY A 42 11.01 9.79 5.73
N ALA A 43 11.62 8.77 5.11
CA ALA A 43 12.66 7.96 5.75
C ALA A 43 13.89 8.83 6.10
N ALA A 44 14.33 9.70 5.19
CA ALA A 44 15.44 10.61 5.42
C ALA A 44 15.15 11.59 6.57
N VAL A 45 13.95 12.18 6.60
CA VAL A 45 13.53 13.10 7.69
C VAL A 45 13.49 12.36 9.03
N THR A 46 12.94 11.16 9.06
CA THR A 46 12.90 10.34 10.28
C THR A 46 14.30 9.96 10.75
N TYR A 47 15.18 9.60 9.82
CA TYR A 47 16.59 9.29 10.12
C TYR A 47 17.31 10.47 10.76
N LEU A 48 17.22 11.67 10.16
CA LEU A 48 17.83 12.89 10.68
C LEU A 48 17.28 13.26 12.07
N TYR A 49 16.00 13.08 12.30
CA TYR A 49 15.38 13.30 13.60
C TYR A 49 15.93 12.33 14.65
N LEU A 50 16.01 11.04 14.34
CA LEU A 50 16.53 10.02 15.24
C LEU A 50 18.02 10.21 15.57
N GLU A 51 18.81 10.66 14.58
CA GLU A 51 20.23 10.98 14.75
C GLU A 51 20.40 12.20 15.64
N GLY A 52 19.65 13.27 15.42
CA GLY A 52 19.67 14.51 16.22
C GLY A 52 19.28 14.28 17.69
N GLU A 53 18.35 13.38 17.96
CA GLU A 53 17.97 12.98 19.33
C GLU A 53 18.89 11.93 19.96
N GLY A 54 19.90 11.45 19.23
CA GLY A 54 20.80 10.38 19.69
C GLY A 54 20.12 9.00 19.85
N LEU A 55 18.89 8.87 19.34
CA LEU A 55 18.10 7.64 19.45
C LEU A 55 18.61 6.54 18.51
N TYR A 56 19.23 6.92 17.39
CA TYR A 56 19.73 5.96 16.41
C TYR A 56 20.77 5.02 16.99
N GLY A 57 21.73 5.54 17.75
CA GLY A 57 22.75 4.73 18.44
C GLY A 57 22.14 3.79 19.50
N GLN A 58 21.07 4.22 20.16
CA GLN A 58 20.36 3.39 21.13
C GLN A 58 19.57 2.27 20.45
N MET A 59 18.94 2.52 19.31
CA MET A 59 18.24 1.51 18.51
C MET A 59 19.20 0.47 17.91
N ALA A 60 20.41 0.88 17.55
CA ALA A 60 21.43 -0.01 16.99
C ALA A 60 22.08 -0.91 18.05
N SER A 61 22.12 -0.50 19.32
CA SER A 61 22.73 -1.30 20.39
C SER A 61 21.83 -2.46 20.82
N ARG A 62 22.43 -3.64 20.98
CA ARG A 62 21.74 -4.93 21.23
C ARG A 62 21.02 -5.04 22.58
N SER A 63 21.25 -4.11 23.52
CA SER A 63 20.98 -4.32 24.95
C SER A 63 20.11 -3.26 25.62
N VAL A 64 19.50 -2.33 24.90
CA VAL A 64 18.80 -1.21 25.53
C VAL A 64 17.30 -1.40 25.44
N VAL A 65 16.66 -1.45 26.60
CA VAL A 65 15.24 -1.10 26.75
C VAL A 65 15.11 0.35 26.28
N ILE A 66 14.56 0.55 25.08
CA ILE A 66 14.40 1.89 24.50
C ILE A 66 13.38 2.63 25.35
N THR A 67 13.82 3.47 26.27
CA THR A 67 12.97 4.41 26.99
C THR A 67 12.70 5.61 26.09
N VAL A 68 11.89 5.42 25.06
CA VAL A 68 11.42 6.52 24.21
C VAL A 68 10.48 7.38 25.05
N LYS A 69 10.83 8.64 25.26
CA LYS A 69 9.96 9.59 25.95
C LYS A 69 8.65 9.74 25.18
N LEU A 70 7.55 9.93 25.90
CA LEU A 70 6.21 10.08 25.28
C LEU A 70 6.18 11.22 24.23
N SER A 71 6.93 12.29 24.46
CA SER A 71 7.09 13.40 23.51
C SER A 71 7.78 12.97 22.20
N GLN A 72 8.80 12.11 22.27
CA GLN A 72 9.50 11.58 21.10
C GLN A 72 8.61 10.63 20.29
N LEU A 73 7.83 9.79 20.97
CA LEU A 73 6.82 8.95 20.33
C LEU A 73 5.77 9.81 19.62
N ALA A 74 5.27 10.85 20.26
CA ALA A 74 4.30 11.75 19.65
C ALA A 74 4.86 12.43 18.39
N THR A 75 6.11 12.88 18.42
CA THR A 75 6.77 13.47 17.25
C THR A 75 6.93 12.47 16.11
N LEU A 76 7.38 11.24 16.39
CA LEU A 76 7.50 10.18 15.37
C LEU A 76 6.15 9.84 14.74
N VAL A 77 5.08 9.75 15.56
CA VAL A 77 3.71 9.52 15.07
C VAL A 77 3.23 10.68 14.20
N LEU A 78 3.51 11.92 14.58
CA LEU A 78 3.15 13.10 13.76
C LEU A 78 3.90 13.12 12.42
N ILE A 79 5.19 12.80 12.42
CA ILE A 79 5.98 12.66 11.18
C ILE A 79 5.38 11.57 10.30
N ALA A 80 5.11 10.38 10.85
CA ALA A 80 4.55 9.27 10.12
C ALA A 80 3.15 9.59 9.53
N LEU A 81 2.27 10.25 10.31
CA LEU A 81 0.97 10.71 9.84
C LEU A 81 1.10 11.77 8.74
N GLY A 82 2.02 12.71 8.87
CA GLY A 82 2.31 13.72 7.85
C GLY A 82 2.74 13.08 6.52
N ILE A 83 3.69 12.15 6.56
CA ILE A 83 4.16 11.40 5.39
C ILE A 83 3.02 10.62 4.76
N LEU A 84 2.22 9.91 5.58
CA LEU A 84 1.08 9.13 5.12
C LEU A 84 0.04 10.00 4.40
N LEU A 85 -0.32 11.16 4.98
CA LEU A 85 -1.27 12.09 4.39
C LEU A 85 -0.77 12.67 3.07
N ILE A 86 0.50 13.06 3.00
CA ILE A 86 1.11 13.58 1.76
C ILE A 86 1.13 12.48 0.69
N ALA A 87 1.58 11.27 1.02
CA ALA A 87 1.61 10.15 0.09
C ALA A 87 0.21 9.77 -0.40
N ALA A 88 -0.78 9.72 0.49
CA ALA A 88 -2.16 9.39 0.16
C ALA A 88 -2.80 10.46 -0.74
N THR A 89 -2.59 11.75 -0.46
CA THR A 89 -3.12 12.84 -1.28
C THR A 89 -2.51 12.85 -2.68
N LEU A 90 -1.20 12.67 -2.81
CA LEU A 90 -0.54 12.57 -4.10
C LEU A 90 -1.01 11.34 -4.89
N ALA A 91 -1.05 10.18 -4.24
CA ALA A 91 -1.55 8.96 -4.86
C ALA A 91 -3.00 9.13 -5.36
N PHE A 92 -3.86 9.75 -4.56
CA PHE A 92 -5.26 10.03 -4.94
C PHE A 92 -5.35 10.99 -6.14
N ILE A 93 -4.57 12.10 -6.13
CA ILE A 93 -4.55 13.07 -7.22
C ILE A 93 -4.08 12.42 -8.54
N PHE A 94 -2.98 11.66 -8.51
CA PHE A 94 -2.46 10.98 -9.69
C PHE A 94 -3.41 9.91 -10.22
N THR A 95 -4.00 9.10 -9.32
CA THR A 95 -4.98 8.08 -9.69
C THR A 95 -6.23 8.71 -10.29
N ARG A 96 -6.75 9.79 -9.70
CA ARG A 96 -7.90 10.52 -10.23
C ARG A 96 -7.64 11.12 -11.60
N ARG A 97 -6.49 11.78 -11.80
CA ARG A 97 -6.09 12.34 -13.09
C ARG A 97 -5.96 11.27 -14.17
N ASN A 98 -5.39 10.10 -13.83
CA ASN A 98 -5.22 9.01 -14.76
C ASN A 98 -6.56 8.35 -15.13
N ALA A 99 -7.45 8.15 -14.14
CA ALA A 99 -8.79 7.62 -14.37
C ALA A 99 -9.62 8.54 -15.25
N GLN A 100 -9.55 9.86 -15.03
CA GLN A 100 -10.23 10.86 -15.87
C GLN A 100 -9.75 10.83 -17.32
N LYS A 101 -8.43 10.72 -17.55
CA LYS A 101 -7.87 10.61 -18.91
C LYS A 101 -8.31 9.36 -19.65
N ARG A 102 -8.62 8.29 -18.92
CA ARG A 102 -9.08 7.00 -19.48
C ARG A 102 -10.59 6.84 -19.50
N GLY A 103 -11.37 7.85 -19.07
CA GLY A 103 -12.83 7.78 -18.99
C GLY A 103 -13.36 6.72 -18.02
N GLN A 104 -12.53 6.24 -17.08
CA GLN A 104 -12.89 5.18 -16.16
C GLN A 104 -13.41 5.75 -14.84
N ARG A 105 -14.45 5.11 -14.28
CA ARG A 105 -14.94 5.46 -12.94
C ARG A 105 -13.98 4.90 -11.88
N LEU A 106 -13.51 5.77 -10.99
CA LEU A 106 -12.63 5.39 -9.85
C LEU A 106 -13.28 4.35 -8.93
N TRP A 107 -14.60 4.43 -8.77
CA TRP A 107 -15.36 3.57 -7.88
C TRP A 107 -16.10 2.50 -8.69
N SER A 108 -15.39 1.43 -9.02
CA SER A 108 -15.97 0.25 -9.66
C SER A 108 -16.11 -0.90 -8.66
N PRO A 109 -17.00 -1.88 -8.90
CA PRO A 109 -17.10 -3.09 -8.08
C PRO A 109 -15.74 -3.81 -7.92
N SER A 110 -14.92 -3.80 -8.97
CA SER A 110 -13.57 -4.39 -8.96
C SER A 110 -12.62 -3.65 -8.03
N SER A 111 -12.63 -2.30 -8.00
CA SER A 111 -11.85 -1.50 -7.04
C SER A 111 -12.15 -1.87 -5.60
N ARG A 112 -13.42 -2.01 -5.28
CA ARG A 112 -13.86 -2.34 -3.92
C ARG A 112 -13.37 -3.74 -3.51
N ARG A 113 -13.41 -4.71 -4.42
CA ARG A 113 -12.89 -6.06 -4.17
C ARG A 113 -11.38 -6.05 -3.91
N VAL A 114 -10.61 -5.32 -4.73
CA VAL A 114 -9.16 -5.14 -4.51
C VAL A 114 -8.90 -4.56 -3.14
N LEU A 115 -9.56 -3.45 -2.79
CA LEU A 115 -9.37 -2.76 -1.53
C LEU A 115 -9.69 -3.66 -0.33
N LEU A 116 -10.81 -4.38 -0.35
CA LEU A 116 -11.20 -5.29 0.73
C LEU A 116 -10.20 -6.45 0.89
N ASN A 117 -9.72 -7.03 -0.22
CA ASN A 117 -8.75 -8.12 -0.16
C ASN A 117 -7.36 -7.66 0.31
N MET A 118 -6.98 -6.41 0.05
CA MET A 118 -5.77 -5.81 0.61
C MET A 118 -5.91 -5.49 2.10
N LEU A 119 -7.09 -5.04 2.51
CA LEU A 119 -7.32 -4.57 3.87
C LEU A 119 -7.15 -5.71 4.89
N ILE A 120 -7.56 -6.93 4.56
CA ILE A 120 -7.49 -8.08 5.45
C ILE A 120 -6.06 -8.34 5.94
N PRO A 121 -5.05 -8.58 5.07
CA PRO A 121 -3.67 -8.79 5.52
C PRO A 121 -3.06 -7.53 6.13
N LEU A 122 -3.42 -6.33 5.69
CA LEU A 122 -2.92 -5.08 6.28
C LEU A 122 -3.39 -4.91 7.73
N VAL A 123 -4.67 -5.15 8.02
CA VAL A 123 -5.21 -5.07 9.39
C VAL A 123 -4.60 -6.16 10.27
N ALA A 124 -4.51 -7.40 9.77
CA ALA A 124 -3.88 -8.49 10.49
C ALA A 124 -2.40 -8.17 10.81
N GLY A 125 -1.67 -7.62 9.83
CA GLY A 125 -0.28 -7.19 10.00
C GLY A 125 -0.13 -6.06 11.00
N ALA A 126 -1.00 -5.06 10.96
CA ALA A 126 -0.99 -3.96 11.92
C ALA A 126 -1.21 -4.46 13.36
N LEU A 127 -2.19 -5.33 13.58
CA LEU A 127 -2.45 -5.94 14.88
C LEU A 127 -1.25 -6.79 15.33
N PHE A 128 -0.66 -7.57 14.44
CA PHE A 128 0.51 -8.38 14.73
C PHE A 128 1.72 -7.52 15.11
N CYS A 129 1.97 -6.41 14.40
CA CYS A 129 3.05 -5.47 14.73
C CYS A 129 2.85 -4.79 16.09
N ILE A 130 1.60 -4.47 16.46
CA ILE A 130 1.27 -3.94 17.79
C ILE A 130 1.61 -4.98 18.86
N LEU A 131 1.23 -6.24 18.66
CA LEU A 131 1.56 -7.32 19.59
C LEU A 131 3.07 -7.56 19.71
N LEU A 132 3.81 -7.55 18.60
CA LEU A 132 5.28 -7.66 18.62
C LEU A 132 5.91 -6.53 19.43
N THR A 133 5.44 -5.31 19.25
CA THR A 133 5.93 -4.13 19.99
C THR A 133 5.61 -4.27 21.47
N TYR A 134 4.39 -4.69 21.82
CA TYR A 134 3.97 -4.89 23.21
C TYR A 134 4.82 -5.95 23.93
N HIS A 135 5.17 -7.03 23.24
CA HIS A 135 6.03 -8.08 23.78
C HIS A 135 7.55 -7.78 23.70
N GLY A 136 7.94 -6.58 23.28
CA GLY A 136 9.35 -6.19 23.21
C GLY A 136 10.12 -6.68 21.98
N PHE A 137 9.45 -7.28 21.01
CA PHE A 137 10.04 -7.77 19.76
C PHE A 137 10.08 -6.69 18.65
N GLY A 138 10.37 -5.43 19.02
CA GLY A 138 10.37 -4.31 18.07
C GLY A 138 11.23 -4.49 16.82
N LYS A 139 12.31 -5.28 16.92
CA LYS A 139 13.20 -5.58 15.76
C LYS A 139 12.49 -6.40 14.66
N LEU A 140 11.47 -7.17 15.02
CA LEU A 140 10.70 -7.98 14.07
C LEU A 140 9.57 -7.20 13.39
N VAL A 141 9.28 -5.98 13.82
CA VAL A 141 8.23 -5.14 13.24
C VAL A 141 8.53 -4.80 11.78
N GLY A 142 9.79 -4.44 11.45
CA GLY A 142 10.20 -4.16 10.08
C GLY A 142 9.98 -5.36 9.13
N PRO A 143 10.60 -6.52 9.40
CA PRO A 143 10.33 -7.75 8.66
C PRO A 143 8.85 -8.11 8.56
N ALA A 144 8.12 -8.06 9.67
CA ALA A 144 6.70 -8.38 9.70
C ALA A 144 5.87 -7.44 8.81
N THR A 145 6.14 -6.13 8.81
CA THR A 145 5.45 -5.17 7.93
C THR A 145 5.66 -5.49 6.46
N LEU A 146 6.89 -5.86 6.05
CA LEU A 146 7.19 -6.26 4.67
C LEU A 146 6.40 -7.52 4.26
N ILE A 147 6.35 -8.54 5.15
CA ILE A 147 5.61 -9.78 4.89
C ILE A 147 4.12 -9.49 4.70
N PHE A 148 3.48 -8.77 5.64
CA PHE A 148 2.04 -8.51 5.57
C PHE A 148 1.67 -7.55 4.43
N TYR A 149 2.53 -6.57 4.11
CA TYR A 149 2.35 -5.70 2.97
C TYR A 149 2.51 -6.47 1.65
N GLY A 150 3.53 -7.34 1.54
CA GLY A 150 3.69 -8.24 0.41
C GLY A 150 2.48 -9.18 0.22
N LEU A 151 1.92 -9.74 1.30
CA LEU A 151 0.68 -10.53 1.25
C LEU A 151 -0.51 -9.71 0.73
N ALA A 152 -0.61 -8.44 1.13
CA ALA A 152 -1.63 -7.53 0.63
C ALA A 152 -1.49 -7.28 -0.88
N LEU A 153 -0.26 -7.09 -1.37
CA LEU A 153 0.03 -6.93 -2.80
C LEU A 153 -0.24 -8.21 -3.60
N VAL A 154 0.12 -9.38 -3.07
CA VAL A 154 -0.20 -10.69 -3.69
C VAL A 154 -1.72 -10.85 -3.86
N ASN A 155 -2.51 -10.51 -2.83
CA ASN A 155 -3.96 -10.55 -2.91
C ASN A 155 -4.53 -9.52 -3.90
N ALA A 156 -3.98 -8.31 -3.94
CA ALA A 156 -4.36 -7.29 -4.92
C ALA A 156 -4.01 -7.69 -6.35
N GLY A 157 -2.85 -8.33 -6.53
CA GLY A 157 -2.35 -8.78 -7.83
C GLY A 157 -3.28 -9.75 -8.56
N LYS A 158 -4.12 -10.50 -7.82
CA LYS A 158 -5.14 -11.38 -8.41
C LYS A 158 -6.19 -10.61 -9.26
N TYR A 159 -6.41 -9.33 -8.92
CA TYR A 159 -7.42 -8.48 -9.56
C TYR A 159 -6.80 -7.33 -10.35
N THR A 160 -5.46 -7.20 -10.33
CA THR A 160 -4.72 -6.12 -10.97
C THR A 160 -3.65 -6.66 -11.94
N HIS A 161 -2.51 -5.98 -12.01
CA HIS A 161 -1.38 -6.35 -12.87
C HIS A 161 -0.51 -7.45 -12.24
N GLN A 162 0.06 -8.29 -13.09
CA GLN A 162 0.98 -9.35 -12.66
C GLN A 162 2.24 -8.79 -11.98
N GLU A 163 2.66 -7.57 -12.35
CA GLU A 163 3.78 -6.88 -11.73
C GLU A 163 3.55 -6.63 -10.23
N ILE A 164 2.29 -6.32 -9.83
CA ILE A 164 1.94 -6.11 -8.42
C ILE A 164 2.04 -7.43 -7.63
N TYR A 165 1.64 -8.53 -8.24
CA TYR A 165 1.80 -9.86 -7.66
C TYR A 165 3.28 -10.21 -7.45
N GLN A 166 4.13 -9.98 -8.47
CA GLN A 166 5.57 -10.22 -8.38
C GLN A 166 6.24 -9.34 -7.33
N LEU A 167 5.87 -8.05 -7.27
CA LEU A 167 6.36 -7.13 -6.24
C LEU A 167 6.03 -7.66 -4.84
N GLY A 168 4.81 -8.13 -4.62
CA GLY A 168 4.41 -8.71 -3.35
C GLY A 168 5.24 -9.93 -2.95
N LEU A 169 5.60 -10.80 -3.90
CA LEU A 169 6.51 -11.93 -3.63
C LEU A 169 7.92 -11.48 -3.24
N VAL A 170 8.45 -10.46 -3.92
CA VAL A 170 9.77 -9.88 -3.58
C VAL A 170 9.75 -9.30 -2.18
N GLU A 171 8.70 -8.57 -1.80
CA GLU A 171 8.58 -7.98 -0.46
C GLU A 171 8.47 -9.04 0.64
N ILE A 172 7.72 -10.13 0.41
CA ILE A 172 7.69 -11.26 1.34
C ILE A 172 9.09 -11.85 1.49
N GLY A 173 9.80 -12.07 0.38
CA GLY A 173 11.16 -12.59 0.39
C GLY A 173 12.16 -11.68 1.13
N LEU A 174 11.99 -10.36 1.06
CA LEU A 174 12.81 -9.39 1.79
C LEU A 174 12.48 -9.34 3.29
N GLY A 175 11.25 -9.71 3.68
CA GLY A 175 10.82 -9.75 5.06
C GLY A 175 11.16 -11.05 5.81
N LEU A 176 11.54 -12.13 5.11
CA LEU A 176 11.98 -13.42 5.68
C LEU A 176 13.47 -13.44 5.94
#